data_13f88860f41512814ce0f19a749c11e6
#
_entry.id   13f88860f41512814ce0f19a749c11e6
#
_cell.length_a   1.000
_cell.length_b   1.000
_cell.length_c   1.000
_cell.angle_alpha   90.00
_cell.angle_beta   90.00
_cell.angle_gamma   90.00
#
_symmetry.space_group_name_H-M   'P 1'
#
loop_
_entity.id
_entity.type
_entity.pdbx_description
1 polymer ?
#
loop_
_entity_poly.entity_id
_entity_poly.type
_entity_poly.pdbx_seq_one_letter_code
_entity_poly.pdbx_strand_id
1 'polypeptide(L)'
;LPIFSADEEEMMTAFRPRALLLLTVLCLMSLAAQSRPKVGLVLSGGGAKGFAHIETLKLIDSLAFPVDYIAGTSMGGIAAALYAIGYSGKEIEDIVYSVNWVQVFNDKPRRELIPILEKQYDAQYGLTLELRDYIPAPPSGFISGQEIMKLFSQYTNPVSNITDFDDFAIPFRCVAVDLISGQEVAIDSGYLALAMRSTMSIPSAFAPVEYGNYLFVDGGVANNLPVDVAKDMGAEFVIAVNVGAPPLRK
;
A
#
# COMPACT_ATOMS: atom_id res chain seq x y z
N LEU A 1 -63.81 -32.71 -21.69
CA LEU A 1 -63.60 -32.46 -20.24
C LEU A 1 -62.54 -31.41 -20.10
N PRO A 2 -62.87 -30.22 -19.53
CA PRO A 2 -61.81 -29.24 -19.23
C PRO A 2 -60.92 -29.84 -18.18
N ILE A 3 -59.59 -29.71 -18.38
CA ILE A 3 -58.53 -30.32 -17.52
C ILE A 3 -58.31 -29.48 -16.26
N PHE A 4 -58.82 -28.26 -16.21
CA PHE A 4 -58.68 -27.35 -15.07
C PHE A 4 -60.04 -26.77 -14.65
N SER A 5 -60.19 -26.48 -13.35
CA SER A 5 -61.40 -25.78 -12.84
C SER A 5 -61.33 -24.28 -13.21
N ALA A 6 -62.49 -23.65 -13.26
CA ALA A 6 -62.59 -22.21 -13.58
C ALA A 6 -61.74 -21.33 -12.64
N ASP A 7 -61.64 -21.75 -11.39
CA ASP A 7 -60.80 -21.06 -10.37
C ASP A 7 -59.29 -21.17 -10.63
N GLU A 8 -58.84 -22.29 -11.25
CA GLU A 8 -57.42 -22.48 -11.61
C GLU A 8 -57.05 -21.67 -12.86
N GLU A 9 -57.98 -21.50 -13.82
CA GLU A 9 -57.77 -20.61 -14.98
C GLU A 9 -57.71 -19.12 -14.56
N GLU A 10 -58.58 -18.70 -13.63
CA GLU A 10 -58.58 -17.32 -13.13
C GLU A 10 -57.33 -17.01 -12.32
N MET A 11 -56.85 -17.96 -11.54
CA MET A 11 -55.58 -17.85 -10.79
C MET A 11 -54.36 -17.81 -11.73
N MET A 12 -54.34 -18.62 -12.79
CA MET A 12 -53.27 -18.61 -13.79
C MET A 12 -53.28 -17.33 -14.65
N THR A 13 -54.44 -16.76 -14.96
CA THR A 13 -54.52 -15.51 -15.72
C THR A 13 -54.08 -14.29 -14.88
N ALA A 14 -54.32 -14.31 -13.58
CA ALA A 14 -53.84 -13.27 -12.65
C ALA A 14 -52.32 -13.38 -12.31
N PHE A 15 -51.76 -14.61 -12.37
CA PHE A 15 -50.35 -14.87 -12.07
C PHE A 15 -49.40 -14.46 -13.21
N ARG A 16 -49.85 -14.62 -14.47
CA ARG A 16 -49.07 -14.30 -15.67
C ARG A 16 -48.58 -12.84 -15.76
N PRO A 17 -49.42 -11.79 -15.55
CA PRO A 17 -48.95 -10.41 -15.66
C PRO A 17 -48.00 -10.02 -14.49
N ARG A 18 -48.23 -10.59 -13.30
CA ARG A 18 -47.34 -10.35 -12.13
C ARG A 18 -45.99 -11.02 -12.29
N ALA A 19 -45.94 -12.24 -12.82
CA ALA A 19 -44.69 -12.94 -13.11
C ALA A 19 -43.92 -12.23 -14.24
N LEU A 20 -44.62 -11.74 -15.28
CA LEU A 20 -43.98 -10.97 -16.34
C LEU A 20 -43.44 -9.63 -15.84
N LEU A 21 -44.16 -8.95 -14.96
CA LEU A 21 -43.70 -7.71 -14.32
C LEU A 21 -42.48 -7.96 -13.45
N LEU A 22 -42.43 -9.02 -12.65
CA LEU A 22 -41.29 -9.43 -11.86
C LEU A 22 -40.06 -9.74 -12.74
N LEU A 23 -40.28 -10.47 -13.83
CA LEU A 23 -39.22 -10.81 -14.78
C LEU A 23 -38.67 -9.56 -15.49
N THR A 24 -39.54 -8.62 -15.88
CA THR A 24 -39.11 -7.35 -16.49
C THR A 24 -38.36 -6.46 -15.47
N VAL A 25 -38.80 -6.39 -14.21
CA VAL A 25 -38.09 -5.67 -13.15
C VAL A 25 -36.73 -6.31 -12.86
N LEU A 26 -36.67 -7.66 -12.79
CA LEU A 26 -35.39 -8.38 -12.61
C LEU A 26 -34.46 -8.15 -13.80
N CYS A 27 -34.98 -8.17 -15.03
CA CYS A 27 -34.21 -7.89 -16.25
C CYS A 27 -33.71 -6.43 -16.30
N LEU A 28 -34.56 -5.47 -15.89
CA LEU A 28 -34.20 -4.06 -15.78
C LEU A 28 -33.14 -3.82 -14.66
N MET A 29 -33.25 -4.53 -13.55
CA MET A 29 -32.25 -4.48 -12.49
C MET A 29 -30.91 -5.09 -12.94
N SER A 30 -30.90 -6.13 -13.75
CA SER A 30 -29.67 -6.71 -14.32
C SER A 30 -29.05 -5.82 -15.40
N LEU A 31 -29.83 -5.04 -16.16
CA LEU A 31 -29.29 -4.04 -17.09
C LEU A 31 -28.76 -2.79 -16.38
N ALA A 32 -29.24 -2.46 -15.19
CA ALA A 32 -28.76 -1.34 -14.39
C ALA A 32 -27.39 -1.62 -13.68
N ALA A 33 -27.00 -2.90 -13.64
CA ALA A 33 -25.69 -3.31 -13.17
C ALA A 33 -24.62 -3.20 -14.28
N GLN A 34 -24.58 -2.08 -15.00
CA GLN A 34 -23.42 -1.75 -15.82
C GLN A 34 -22.26 -1.46 -14.85
N SER A 35 -21.37 -2.43 -14.69
CA SER A 35 -20.19 -2.26 -13.83
C SER A 35 -19.39 -1.06 -14.35
N ARG A 36 -19.19 -0.05 -13.49
CA ARG A 36 -18.30 1.05 -13.83
C ARG A 36 -16.89 0.50 -14.11
N PRO A 37 -16.11 1.19 -14.93
CA PRO A 37 -14.70 0.81 -15.11
C PRO A 37 -13.99 0.72 -13.77
N LYS A 38 -13.15 -0.29 -13.62
CA LYS A 38 -12.31 -0.47 -12.43
C LYS A 38 -11.20 0.55 -12.39
N VAL A 39 -11.11 1.30 -11.30
CA VAL A 39 -10.14 2.39 -11.14
C VAL A 39 -8.98 1.96 -10.26
N GLY A 40 -7.76 2.08 -10.81
CA GLY A 40 -6.51 1.96 -10.08
C GLY A 40 -5.95 3.33 -9.70
N LEU A 41 -5.54 3.49 -8.45
CA LEU A 41 -4.78 4.64 -7.98
C LEU A 41 -3.31 4.26 -7.87
N VAL A 42 -2.43 5.07 -8.48
CA VAL A 42 -0.99 4.81 -8.48
C VAL A 42 -0.25 6.00 -7.89
N LEU A 43 0.55 5.75 -6.86
CA LEU A 43 1.31 6.77 -6.15
C LEU A 43 2.81 6.55 -6.34
N SER A 44 3.51 7.55 -6.89
CA SER A 44 4.95 7.45 -7.15
C SER A 44 5.81 7.55 -5.89
N GLY A 45 7.02 7.04 -5.98
CA GLY A 45 8.07 7.40 -5.03
C GLY A 45 8.48 8.87 -5.16
N GLY A 46 9.02 9.44 -4.09
CA GLY A 46 9.45 10.84 -4.10
C GLY A 46 10.11 11.31 -2.81
N GLY A 47 10.41 10.41 -1.87
CA GLY A 47 10.93 10.76 -0.56
C GLY A 47 10.00 11.74 0.16
N ALA A 48 10.52 12.83 0.72
CA ALA A 48 9.71 13.83 1.41
C ALA A 48 8.61 14.47 0.54
N LYS A 49 8.78 14.52 -0.79
CA LYS A 49 7.74 15.02 -1.70
C LYS A 49 6.50 14.12 -1.72
N GLY A 50 6.64 12.85 -1.33
CA GLY A 50 5.54 11.90 -1.24
C GLY A 50 4.43 12.31 -0.27
N PHE A 51 4.71 13.21 0.67
CA PHE A 51 3.65 13.78 1.52
C PHE A 51 2.59 14.54 0.72
N ALA A 52 2.89 14.99 -0.51
CA ALA A 52 1.89 15.59 -1.39
C ALA A 52 0.79 14.61 -1.84
N HIS A 53 1.02 13.30 -1.78
CA HIS A 53 -0.01 12.30 -2.03
C HIS A 53 -1.20 12.42 -1.07
N ILE A 54 -0.97 12.91 0.16
CA ILE A 54 -2.00 13.09 1.19
C ILE A 54 -3.12 14.00 0.68
N GLU A 55 -2.76 15.10 0.00
CA GLU A 55 -3.75 16.03 -0.55
C GLU A 55 -4.60 15.37 -1.66
N THR A 56 -3.98 14.48 -2.44
CA THR A 56 -4.73 13.69 -3.44
C THR A 56 -5.69 12.72 -2.76
N LEU A 57 -5.26 12.02 -1.70
CA LEU A 57 -6.12 11.10 -0.96
C LEU A 57 -7.29 11.84 -0.29
N LYS A 58 -7.05 13.00 0.33
CA LYS A 58 -8.10 13.87 0.88
C LYS A 58 -9.10 14.31 -0.18
N LEU A 59 -8.63 14.63 -1.40
CA LEU A 59 -9.50 14.98 -2.51
C LEU A 59 -10.36 13.79 -2.93
N ILE A 60 -9.78 12.61 -3.07
CA ILE A 60 -10.49 11.36 -3.39
C ILE A 60 -11.57 11.09 -2.35
N ASP A 61 -11.24 11.21 -1.05
CA ASP A 61 -12.20 11.06 0.05
C ASP A 61 -13.35 12.08 -0.04
N SER A 62 -13.02 13.35 -0.28
CA SER A 62 -14.01 14.44 -0.35
C SER A 62 -15.02 14.27 -1.50
N LEU A 63 -14.56 13.65 -2.59
CA LEU A 63 -15.37 13.35 -3.76
C LEU A 63 -16.09 11.99 -3.65
N ALA A 64 -15.83 11.23 -2.58
CA ALA A 64 -16.22 9.82 -2.47
C ALA A 64 -15.89 9.05 -3.76
N PHE A 65 -14.74 9.35 -4.36
CA PHE A 65 -14.33 8.79 -5.64
C PHE A 65 -13.91 7.32 -5.43
N PRO A 66 -14.50 6.39 -6.18
CA PRO A 66 -14.25 4.97 -5.96
C PRO A 66 -12.88 4.57 -6.50
N VAL A 67 -12.07 3.96 -5.64
CA VAL A 67 -10.79 3.32 -5.97
C VAL A 67 -10.93 1.82 -5.77
N ASP A 68 -10.68 1.03 -6.82
CA ASP A 68 -10.79 -0.43 -6.78
C ASP A 68 -9.45 -1.13 -6.52
N TYR A 69 -8.35 -0.51 -6.92
CA TYR A 69 -6.99 -1.01 -6.74
C TYR A 69 -6.05 0.13 -6.40
N ILE A 70 -5.04 -0.15 -5.60
CA ILE A 70 -4.02 0.87 -5.29
C ILE A 70 -2.62 0.25 -5.37
N ALA A 71 -1.72 0.95 -6.05
CA ALA A 71 -0.32 0.57 -6.14
C ALA A 71 0.60 1.75 -5.83
N GLY A 72 1.77 1.48 -5.30
CA GLY A 72 2.71 2.55 -4.99
C GLY A 72 4.14 2.10 -4.82
N THR A 73 5.04 3.06 -4.90
CA THR A 73 6.48 2.85 -4.73
C THR A 73 7.01 3.78 -3.65
N SER A 74 7.92 3.30 -2.80
CA SER A 74 8.59 4.12 -1.79
C SER A 74 7.58 4.88 -0.90
N MET A 75 7.69 6.19 -0.76
CA MET A 75 6.74 7.00 0.00
C MET A 75 5.30 6.88 -0.52
N GLY A 76 5.12 6.74 -1.85
CA GLY A 76 3.81 6.47 -2.44
C GLY A 76 3.26 5.10 -2.03
N GLY A 77 4.13 4.09 -1.90
CA GLY A 77 3.77 2.77 -1.39
C GLY A 77 3.32 2.81 0.07
N ILE A 78 3.95 3.66 0.89
CA ILE A 78 3.56 3.86 2.30
C ILE A 78 2.18 4.52 2.39
N ALA A 79 1.96 5.61 1.65
CA ALA A 79 0.67 6.30 1.62
C ALA A 79 -0.44 5.39 1.08
N ALA A 80 -0.15 4.63 0.01
CA ALA A 80 -1.05 3.65 -0.58
C ALA A 80 -1.41 2.53 0.40
N ALA A 81 -0.43 1.99 1.13
CA ALA A 81 -0.64 0.93 2.12
C ALA A 81 -1.60 1.36 3.24
N LEU A 82 -1.36 2.55 3.82
CA LEU A 82 -2.24 3.08 4.88
C LEU A 82 -3.65 3.32 4.36
N TYR A 83 -3.78 3.87 3.15
CA TYR A 83 -5.08 4.11 2.53
C TYR A 83 -5.80 2.79 2.20
N ALA A 84 -5.07 1.78 1.71
CA ALA A 84 -5.60 0.46 1.37
C ALA A 84 -6.21 -0.27 2.58
N ILE A 85 -5.65 -0.09 3.76
CA ILE A 85 -6.15 -0.72 5.00
C ILE A 85 -7.27 0.09 5.68
N GLY A 86 -7.69 1.22 5.09
CA GLY A 86 -8.87 1.97 5.48
C GLY A 86 -8.63 3.31 6.19
N TYR A 87 -7.37 3.78 6.31
CA TYR A 87 -7.14 5.16 6.78
C TYR A 87 -7.58 6.16 5.72
N SER A 88 -8.31 7.18 6.11
CA SER A 88 -8.62 8.33 5.27
C SER A 88 -7.39 9.20 5.03
N GLY A 89 -7.40 10.01 3.97
CA GLY A 89 -6.33 10.98 3.71
C GLY A 89 -6.11 11.93 4.88
N LYS A 90 -7.17 12.28 5.62
CA LYS A 90 -7.06 13.11 6.82
C LYS A 90 -6.36 12.40 7.99
N GLU A 91 -6.67 11.14 8.24
CA GLU A 91 -6.01 10.35 9.28
C GLU A 91 -4.53 10.13 8.96
N ILE A 92 -4.19 9.90 7.66
CA ILE A 92 -2.80 9.80 7.21
C ILE A 92 -2.07 11.13 7.44
N GLU A 93 -2.70 12.26 7.17
CA GLU A 93 -2.16 13.59 7.47
C GLU A 93 -1.85 13.73 8.97
N ASP A 94 -2.79 13.38 9.83
CA ASP A 94 -2.65 13.46 11.29
C ASP A 94 -1.51 12.55 11.79
N ILE A 95 -1.38 11.35 11.23
CA ILE A 95 -0.25 10.45 11.48
C ILE A 95 1.07 11.16 11.15
N VAL A 96 1.19 11.71 9.94
CA VAL A 96 2.42 12.36 9.46
C VAL A 96 2.82 13.54 10.36
N TYR A 97 1.87 14.34 10.81
CA TYR A 97 2.14 15.47 11.71
C TYR A 97 2.46 15.02 13.15
N SER A 98 1.98 13.87 13.59
CA SER A 98 2.25 13.34 14.94
C SER A 98 3.65 12.74 15.08
N VAL A 99 4.30 12.36 13.98
CA VAL A 99 5.58 11.65 13.98
C VAL A 99 6.76 12.59 14.11
N ASN A 100 7.65 12.31 15.04
CA ASN A 100 8.95 12.97 15.11
C ASN A 100 9.92 12.35 14.10
N TRP A 101 9.88 12.86 12.87
CA TRP A 101 10.68 12.34 11.75
C TRP A 101 12.19 12.38 12.01
N VAL A 102 12.68 13.39 12.73
CA VAL A 102 14.11 13.49 13.10
C VAL A 102 14.52 12.28 13.94
N GLN A 103 13.70 11.88 14.89
CA GLN A 103 13.97 10.72 15.73
C GLN A 103 13.86 9.41 14.95
N VAL A 104 12.83 9.29 14.10
CA VAL A 104 12.59 8.09 13.28
C VAL A 104 13.73 7.84 12.30
N PHE A 105 14.23 8.88 11.62
CA PHE A 105 15.37 8.76 10.69
C PHE A 105 16.73 8.70 11.38
N ASN A 106 16.84 9.17 12.63
CA ASN A 106 18.07 9.03 13.39
C ASN A 106 18.33 7.59 13.87
N ASP A 107 17.25 6.79 13.87
CA ASP A 107 17.25 5.35 14.16
C ASP A 107 17.98 4.97 15.48
N LYS A 108 18.09 5.92 16.39
CA LYS A 108 18.70 5.72 17.69
C LYS A 108 17.62 5.60 18.75
N PRO A 109 17.75 4.64 19.68
CA PRO A 109 16.86 4.55 20.81
C PRO A 109 16.90 5.84 21.62
N ARG A 110 15.77 6.19 22.26
CA ARG A 110 15.74 7.37 23.15
C ARG A 110 16.81 7.22 24.22
N ARG A 111 17.55 8.30 24.47
CA ARG A 111 18.66 8.30 25.45
C ARG A 111 18.24 7.75 26.83
N GLU A 112 16.96 7.92 27.19
CA GLU A 112 16.41 7.40 28.44
C GLU A 112 16.37 5.88 28.50
N LEU A 113 16.20 5.21 27.34
CA LEU A 113 16.11 3.76 27.19
C LEU A 113 17.48 3.08 27.04
N ILE A 114 18.55 3.85 26.83
CA ILE A 114 19.91 3.30 26.69
C ILE A 114 20.45 2.98 28.08
N PRO A 115 21.00 1.78 28.35
CA PRO A 115 21.66 1.44 29.59
C PRO A 115 22.81 2.43 29.93
N ILE A 116 23.01 2.71 31.22
CA ILE A 116 23.96 3.72 31.67
C ILE A 116 25.40 3.43 31.15
N LEU A 117 25.79 2.16 31.10
CA LEU A 117 27.10 1.74 30.61
C LEU A 117 27.26 2.03 29.09
N GLU A 118 26.21 1.79 28.30
CA GLU A 118 26.25 2.05 26.85
C GLU A 118 26.24 3.55 26.54
N LYS A 119 25.62 4.40 27.39
CA LYS A 119 25.65 5.87 27.24
C LYS A 119 27.05 6.45 27.25
N GLN A 120 27.99 5.81 27.95
CA GLN A 120 29.38 6.26 28.02
C GLN A 120 30.15 5.94 26.74
N TYR A 121 29.85 4.80 26.09
CA TYR A 121 30.52 4.37 24.87
C TYR A 121 29.96 5.06 23.62
N ASP A 122 28.64 5.25 23.52
CA ASP A 122 27.98 5.88 22.37
C ASP A 122 28.42 7.35 22.16
N ALA A 123 28.89 8.02 23.23
CA ALA A 123 29.41 9.39 23.16
C ALA A 123 30.89 9.48 22.76
N GLN A 124 31.65 8.37 22.79
CA GLN A 124 33.09 8.36 22.55
C GLN A 124 33.47 8.02 21.11
N TYR A 125 32.65 7.27 20.40
CA TYR A 125 33.00 6.77 19.07
C TYR A 125 32.04 7.32 18.01
N GLY A 126 32.60 8.02 17.02
CA GLY A 126 31.85 8.61 15.93
C GLY A 126 31.52 7.62 14.79
N LEU A 127 32.19 6.46 14.78
CA LEU A 127 32.00 5.41 13.78
C LEU A 127 32.14 4.04 14.45
N THR A 128 31.11 3.19 14.27
CA THR A 128 31.13 1.78 14.69
C THR A 128 31.10 0.91 13.45
N LEU A 129 32.04 -0.01 13.31
CA LEU A 129 32.09 -1.00 12.25
C LEU A 129 31.64 -2.35 12.80
N GLU A 130 30.79 -3.06 12.06
CA GLU A 130 30.48 -4.44 12.37
C GLU A 130 31.66 -5.36 12.00
N LEU A 131 31.87 -6.40 12.80
CA LEU A 131 32.80 -7.47 12.46
C LEU A 131 32.01 -8.63 11.87
N ARG A 132 32.22 -8.91 10.59
CA ARG A 132 31.71 -10.11 9.92
C ARG A 132 32.89 -11.04 9.68
N ASP A 133 32.83 -12.25 10.25
CA ASP A 133 33.93 -13.23 10.19
C ASP A 133 35.29 -12.62 10.60
N TYR A 134 35.33 -11.83 11.68
CA TYR A 134 36.49 -11.09 12.19
C TYR A 134 37.07 -10.03 11.23
N ILE A 135 36.37 -9.68 10.16
CA ILE A 135 36.77 -8.62 9.23
C ILE A 135 35.84 -7.41 9.45
N PRO A 136 36.41 -6.18 9.63
CA PRO A 136 35.59 -4.98 9.65
C PRO A 136 34.82 -4.82 8.35
N ALA A 137 33.49 -4.80 8.43
CA ALA A 137 32.60 -4.61 7.28
C ALA A 137 31.97 -3.21 7.35
N PRO A 138 31.85 -2.50 6.21
CA PRO A 138 31.08 -1.29 6.16
C PRO A 138 29.62 -1.62 6.46
N PRO A 139 28.86 -0.70 7.10
CA PRO A 139 27.44 -0.89 7.33
C PRO A 139 26.70 -1.06 6.01
N SER A 140 25.73 -1.96 5.95
CA SER A 140 24.88 -2.20 4.77
C SER A 140 23.98 -1.00 4.42
N GLY A 141 23.85 -0.04 5.33
CA GLY A 141 23.15 1.24 5.20
C GLY A 141 23.41 2.10 6.42
N PHE A 142 23.24 3.41 6.30
CA PHE A 142 23.42 4.33 7.44
C PHE A 142 22.29 4.24 8.47
N ILE A 143 21.11 3.78 8.05
CA ILE A 143 19.90 3.67 8.86
C ILE A 143 19.43 2.21 8.81
N SER A 144 19.39 1.54 9.97
CA SER A 144 18.88 0.15 10.05
C SER A 144 17.37 0.09 9.81
N GLY A 145 16.66 1.15 10.19
CA GLY A 145 15.21 1.32 9.98
C GLY A 145 14.36 0.68 11.08
N GLN A 146 14.91 0.43 12.26
CA GLN A 146 14.17 -0.16 13.38
C GLN A 146 13.06 0.76 13.90
N GLU A 147 13.33 2.06 14.04
CA GLU A 147 12.30 3.02 14.49
C GLU A 147 11.18 3.18 13.44
N ILE A 148 11.52 3.15 12.16
CA ILE A 148 10.54 3.14 11.06
C ILE A 148 9.71 1.85 11.10
N MET A 149 10.33 0.70 11.33
CA MET A 149 9.63 -0.58 11.41
C MET A 149 8.65 -0.61 12.57
N LYS A 150 9.01 -0.05 13.74
CA LYS A 150 8.09 0.11 14.88
C LYS A 150 6.89 1.00 14.51
N LEU A 151 7.17 2.13 13.84
CA LEU A 151 6.13 3.05 13.38
C LEU A 151 5.14 2.35 12.44
N PHE A 152 5.65 1.65 11.42
CA PHE A 152 4.79 0.90 10.50
C PHE A 152 4.02 -0.20 11.20
N SER A 153 4.67 -0.98 12.06
CA SER A 153 4.00 -2.02 12.85
C SER A 153 2.87 -1.46 13.71
N GLN A 154 3.05 -0.29 14.30
CA GLN A 154 2.02 0.37 15.12
C GLN A 154 0.77 0.69 14.29
N TYR A 155 0.93 1.27 13.09
CA TYR A 155 -0.21 1.70 12.27
C TYR A 155 -0.81 0.56 11.43
N THR A 156 -0.07 -0.51 11.17
CA THR A 156 -0.57 -1.69 10.44
C THR A 156 -1.06 -2.81 11.35
N ASN A 157 -0.95 -2.65 12.68
CA ASN A 157 -1.39 -3.65 13.66
C ASN A 157 -2.85 -4.11 13.49
N PRO A 158 -3.82 -3.24 13.13
CA PRO A 158 -5.21 -3.68 12.92
C PRO A 158 -5.39 -4.76 11.85
N VAL A 159 -4.48 -4.83 10.88
CA VAL A 159 -4.50 -5.81 9.77
C VAL A 159 -3.36 -6.83 9.84
N SER A 160 -2.70 -6.95 10.98
CA SER A 160 -1.52 -7.82 11.16
C SER A 160 -1.80 -9.31 10.92
N ASN A 161 -3.07 -9.72 10.97
CA ASN A 161 -3.54 -11.08 10.67
C ASN A 161 -3.93 -11.30 9.20
N ILE A 162 -3.95 -10.24 8.37
CA ILE A 162 -4.25 -10.32 6.94
C ILE A 162 -2.92 -10.42 6.21
N THR A 163 -2.68 -11.54 5.53
CA THR A 163 -1.44 -11.79 4.81
C THR A 163 -1.56 -11.62 3.30
N ASP A 164 -2.75 -11.72 2.75
CA ASP A 164 -3.03 -11.45 1.35
C ASP A 164 -3.51 -9.99 1.22
N PHE A 165 -2.80 -9.19 0.44
CA PHE A 165 -3.12 -7.76 0.31
C PHE A 165 -4.33 -7.51 -0.61
N ASP A 166 -4.85 -8.55 -1.27
CA ASP A 166 -6.13 -8.47 -1.97
C ASP A 166 -7.33 -8.47 -1.00
N ASP A 167 -7.12 -8.93 0.24
CA ASP A 167 -8.13 -8.95 1.31
C ASP A 167 -8.24 -7.61 2.07
N PHE A 168 -7.44 -6.60 1.74
CA PHE A 168 -7.59 -5.26 2.32
C PHE A 168 -8.85 -4.56 1.81
N ALA A 169 -9.23 -3.46 2.45
CA ALA A 169 -10.37 -2.65 2.02
C ALA A 169 -10.26 -2.20 0.55
N ILE A 170 -9.02 -1.95 0.10
CA ILE A 170 -8.67 -1.77 -1.31
C ILE A 170 -7.49 -2.70 -1.60
N PRO A 171 -7.58 -3.64 -2.56
CA PRO A 171 -6.47 -4.45 -3.00
C PRO A 171 -5.22 -3.63 -3.29
N PHE A 172 -4.09 -4.06 -2.73
CA PHE A 172 -2.87 -3.26 -2.67
C PHE A 172 -1.65 -4.00 -3.21
N ARG A 173 -0.76 -3.25 -3.85
CA ARG A 173 0.59 -3.69 -4.21
C ARG A 173 1.59 -2.57 -3.93
N CYS A 174 2.79 -2.93 -3.43
CA CYS A 174 3.92 -2.01 -3.45
C CYS A 174 5.11 -2.62 -4.18
N VAL A 175 5.89 -1.76 -4.83
CA VAL A 175 7.04 -2.21 -5.62
C VAL A 175 8.31 -2.09 -4.80
N ALA A 176 9.10 -3.16 -4.83
CA ALA A 176 10.49 -3.18 -4.37
C ALA A 176 11.37 -3.81 -5.45
N VAL A 177 12.69 -3.69 -5.31
CA VAL A 177 13.66 -4.35 -6.19
C VAL A 177 14.43 -5.39 -5.38
N ASP A 178 14.48 -6.60 -5.88
CA ASP A 178 15.36 -7.62 -5.30
C ASP A 178 16.81 -7.35 -5.70
N LEU A 179 17.65 -7.06 -4.72
CA LEU A 179 19.06 -6.71 -4.93
C LEU A 179 19.87 -7.88 -5.51
N ILE A 180 19.42 -9.11 -5.31
CA ILE A 180 20.13 -10.32 -5.76
C ILE A 180 19.90 -10.53 -7.25
N SER A 181 18.65 -10.48 -7.70
CA SER A 181 18.28 -10.69 -9.11
C SER A 181 18.28 -9.40 -9.94
N GLY A 182 18.18 -8.24 -9.30
CA GLY A 182 17.98 -6.95 -9.96
C GLY A 182 16.59 -6.74 -10.54
N GLN A 183 15.65 -7.65 -10.25
CA GLN A 183 14.28 -7.59 -10.77
C GLN A 183 13.36 -6.80 -9.84
N GLU A 184 12.41 -6.09 -10.43
CA GLU A 184 11.30 -5.54 -9.66
C GLU A 184 10.35 -6.63 -9.18
N VAL A 185 9.80 -6.44 -8.01
CA VAL A 185 8.81 -7.32 -7.40
C VAL A 185 7.65 -6.47 -6.89
N ALA A 186 6.46 -6.74 -7.38
CA ALA A 186 5.22 -6.23 -6.81
C ALA A 186 4.85 -7.09 -5.60
N ILE A 187 5.07 -6.56 -4.40
CA ILE A 187 4.77 -7.26 -3.15
C ILE A 187 3.25 -7.22 -2.94
N ASP A 188 2.65 -8.41 -2.85
CA ASP A 188 1.21 -8.64 -2.78
C ASP A 188 0.76 -9.33 -1.50
N SER A 189 1.69 -9.78 -0.69
CA SER A 189 1.36 -10.61 0.47
C SER A 189 2.42 -10.53 1.55
N GLY A 190 2.07 -11.03 2.75
CA GLY A 190 2.95 -11.17 3.89
C GLY A 190 2.70 -10.13 5.00
N TYR A 191 3.75 -9.69 5.69
CA TYR A 191 3.62 -8.70 6.76
C TYR A 191 3.70 -7.27 6.19
N LEU A 192 2.58 -6.53 6.24
CA LEU A 192 2.45 -5.23 5.58
C LEU A 192 3.53 -4.23 6.01
N ALA A 193 3.85 -4.14 7.31
CA ALA A 193 4.89 -3.23 7.78
C ALA A 193 6.25 -3.52 7.14
N LEU A 194 6.55 -4.81 6.90
CA LEU A 194 7.79 -5.22 6.24
C LEU A 194 7.77 -4.90 4.74
N ALA A 195 6.63 -5.06 4.07
CA ALA A 195 6.43 -4.63 2.68
C ALA A 195 6.63 -3.11 2.52
N MET A 196 6.04 -2.31 3.42
CA MET A 196 6.25 -0.86 3.48
C MET A 196 7.72 -0.50 3.71
N ARG A 197 8.41 -1.23 4.60
CA ARG A 197 9.84 -1.03 4.86
C ARG A 197 10.69 -1.40 3.65
N SER A 198 10.32 -2.45 2.92
CA SER A 198 11.01 -2.92 1.71
C SER A 198 10.95 -1.87 0.59
N THR A 199 9.75 -1.39 0.26
CA THR A 199 9.55 -0.43 -0.83
C THR A 199 10.26 0.91 -0.62
N MET A 200 10.61 1.29 0.63
CA MET A 200 11.30 2.53 0.95
C MET A 200 12.81 2.39 1.25
N SER A 201 13.38 1.21 1.07
CA SER A 201 14.79 0.93 1.39
C SER A 201 15.75 1.53 0.37
N ILE A 202 15.85 2.86 0.36
CA ILE A 202 16.74 3.60 -0.56
C ILE A 202 18.18 3.10 -0.38
N PRO A 203 18.83 2.58 -1.45
CA PRO A 203 20.21 2.12 -1.38
C PRO A 203 21.15 3.17 -0.79
N SER A 204 22.11 2.75 -0.02
CA SER A 204 23.06 3.56 0.76
C SER A 204 22.46 4.33 1.95
N ALA A 205 21.20 4.74 1.91
CA ALA A 205 20.56 5.41 3.04
C ALA A 205 20.05 4.39 4.06
N PHE A 206 19.31 3.39 3.60
CA PHE A 206 18.73 2.34 4.43
C PHE A 206 19.38 0.99 4.16
N ALA A 207 19.46 0.16 5.21
CA ALA A 207 19.81 -1.24 5.04
C ALA A 207 18.73 -1.95 4.19
N PRO A 208 19.17 -2.83 3.27
CA PRO A 208 18.23 -3.71 2.53
C PRO A 208 17.41 -4.57 3.49
N VAL A 209 16.24 -5.00 3.04
CA VAL A 209 15.30 -5.80 3.84
C VAL A 209 15.27 -7.23 3.35
N GLU A 210 15.60 -8.16 4.24
CA GLU A 210 15.36 -9.58 3.98
C GLU A 210 13.87 -9.90 4.11
N TYR A 211 13.29 -10.49 3.06
CA TYR A 211 11.88 -10.84 3.00
C TYR A 211 11.70 -12.17 2.24
N GLY A 212 11.56 -13.24 2.98
CA GLY A 212 11.59 -14.59 2.40
C GLY A 212 12.93 -14.87 1.74
N ASN A 213 12.91 -15.13 0.43
CA ASN A 213 14.13 -15.38 -0.36
C ASN A 213 14.69 -14.14 -1.07
N TYR A 214 14.12 -12.97 -0.80
CA TYR A 214 14.48 -11.71 -1.43
C TYR A 214 15.31 -10.84 -0.49
N LEU A 215 16.15 -10.02 -1.10
CA LEU A 215 16.85 -8.92 -0.42
C LEU A 215 16.41 -7.60 -1.06
N PHE A 216 15.38 -6.97 -0.47
CA PHE A 216 14.72 -5.83 -1.07
C PHE A 216 15.42 -4.50 -0.82
N VAL A 217 15.41 -3.69 -1.87
CA VAL A 217 15.70 -2.25 -1.85
C VAL A 217 14.53 -1.48 -2.46
N ASP A 218 14.56 -0.13 -2.36
CA ASP A 218 13.51 0.78 -2.85
C ASP A 218 13.14 0.50 -4.30
N GLY A 219 11.84 0.36 -4.55
CA GLY A 219 11.30 0.11 -5.88
C GLY A 219 11.52 1.24 -6.88
N GLY A 220 11.77 2.48 -6.40
CA GLY A 220 12.02 3.64 -7.25
C GLY A 220 13.27 3.53 -8.12
N VAL A 221 14.13 2.54 -7.85
CA VAL A 221 15.29 2.23 -8.70
C VAL A 221 14.88 1.67 -10.05
N ALA A 222 13.79 0.88 -10.11
CA ALA A 222 13.30 0.24 -11.35
C ALA A 222 11.96 0.82 -11.80
N ASN A 223 10.98 0.91 -10.92
CA ASN A 223 9.61 1.33 -11.25
C ASN A 223 9.08 2.34 -10.23
N ASN A 224 9.34 3.61 -10.49
CA ASN A 224 8.96 4.68 -9.56
C ASN A 224 7.48 5.07 -9.63
N LEU A 225 6.77 4.71 -10.70
CA LEU A 225 5.34 4.98 -10.90
C LEU A 225 4.66 3.72 -11.48
N PRO A 226 4.26 2.76 -10.64
CA PRO A 226 3.88 1.40 -11.04
C PRO A 226 2.48 1.33 -11.67
N VAL A 227 2.29 1.97 -12.82
CA VAL A 227 1.02 1.98 -13.58
C VAL A 227 0.72 0.60 -14.16
N ASP A 228 1.73 -0.12 -14.59
CA ASP A 228 1.66 -1.49 -15.05
C ASP A 228 1.16 -2.43 -13.96
N VAL A 229 1.68 -2.33 -12.75
CA VAL A 229 1.21 -3.13 -11.59
C VAL A 229 -0.30 -2.92 -11.34
N ALA A 230 -0.78 -1.67 -11.37
CA ALA A 230 -2.21 -1.41 -11.20
C ALA A 230 -3.06 -2.00 -12.35
N LYS A 231 -2.53 -2.01 -13.58
CA LYS A 231 -3.20 -2.66 -14.72
C LYS A 231 -3.24 -4.17 -14.58
N ASP A 232 -2.15 -4.78 -14.12
CA ASP A 232 -2.07 -6.21 -13.88
C ASP A 232 -3.00 -6.66 -12.75
N MET A 233 -3.30 -5.78 -11.79
CA MET A 233 -4.36 -5.99 -10.79
C MET A 233 -5.78 -5.95 -11.38
N GLY A 234 -5.96 -5.47 -12.61
CA GLY A 234 -7.25 -5.39 -13.29
C GLY A 234 -7.83 -3.98 -13.42
N ALA A 235 -7.05 -2.92 -13.19
CA ALA A 235 -7.51 -1.55 -13.39
C ALA A 235 -7.72 -1.25 -14.88
N GLU A 236 -8.94 -0.84 -15.23
CA GLU A 236 -9.31 -0.39 -16.57
C GLU A 236 -8.97 1.09 -16.79
N PHE A 237 -9.05 1.87 -15.73
CA PHE A 237 -8.68 3.28 -15.68
C PHE A 237 -7.68 3.51 -14.55
N VAL A 238 -6.60 4.28 -14.82
CA VAL A 238 -5.55 4.54 -13.83
C VAL A 238 -5.40 6.03 -13.58
N ILE A 239 -5.49 6.42 -12.32
CA ILE A 239 -5.10 7.73 -11.82
C ILE A 239 -3.68 7.62 -11.29
N ALA A 240 -2.72 8.21 -12.01
CA ALA A 240 -1.32 8.17 -11.64
C ALA A 240 -0.88 9.52 -11.07
N VAL A 241 -0.45 9.53 -9.80
CA VAL A 241 0.04 10.72 -9.09
C VAL A 241 1.55 10.67 -9.02
N ASN A 242 2.21 11.53 -9.77
CA ASN A 242 3.66 11.58 -9.85
C ASN A 242 4.21 12.80 -9.11
N VAL A 243 4.89 12.57 -8.00
CA VAL A 243 5.60 13.59 -7.20
C VAL A 243 7.12 13.52 -7.40
N GLY A 244 7.59 12.70 -8.33
CA GLY A 244 8.99 12.60 -8.72
C GLY A 244 9.54 13.90 -9.30
N ALA A 245 10.87 13.96 -9.49
CA ALA A 245 11.47 15.08 -10.20
C ALA A 245 11.03 15.05 -11.69
N PRO A 246 10.71 16.19 -12.29
CA PRO A 246 10.48 16.23 -13.72
C PRO A 246 11.75 15.75 -14.44
N PRO A 247 11.64 15.08 -15.61
CA PRO A 247 12.80 14.70 -16.37
C PRO A 247 13.62 15.95 -16.72
N LEU A 248 14.95 15.84 -16.57
CA LEU A 248 15.85 16.93 -16.96
C LEU A 248 15.59 17.24 -18.43
N ARG A 249 15.15 18.45 -18.74
CA ARG A 249 15.08 18.91 -20.13
C ARG A 249 16.50 18.96 -20.65
N LYS A 250 16.76 18.15 -21.70
CA LYS A 250 18.01 18.22 -22.48
C LYS A 250 18.03 19.49 -23.31
#